data_ab85d1d6d5f83abe6b22f870f103dc2e
#
_entry.id   ab85d1d6d5f83abe6b22f870f103dc2e
#
_cell.length_a   1.000
_cell.length_b   1.000
_cell.length_c   1.000
_cell.angle_alpha   90.00
_cell.angle_beta   90.00
_cell.angle_gamma   90.00
#
_symmetry.space_group_name_H-M   'P 1'
#
loop_
_entity.id
_entity.type
_entity.pdbx_description
1 polymer ?
#
loop_
_entity_poly.entity_id
_entity_poly.type
_entity_poly.pdbx_seq_one_letter_code
_entity_poly.pdbx_strand_id
1 'polypeptide(L)'
;MRRRLAWVFVALAVMLAVGFLVPLARSVSSQARLRAIAGAQSDARGVATALAAVAGSTGNIPGATEVEFVMNSFGSPDLMVMLADGTVLGSNIPVEQALELAMAGSVVAEVDGGTAAIVPVTFGGSGDLIVVTAFVDHDTLREGVTSSWLILAALGLIVVIGSVPIADRFAVTIVRPVRDLSDAAHRWAGGDLTARVEPGGP
;
A
#
# COMPACT_ATOMS: atom_id res chain seq x y z
N MET A 1 -13.12 40.01 8.67
CA MET A 1 -12.42 39.11 9.60
C MET A 1 -12.85 37.64 9.48
N ARG A 2 -14.14 37.31 9.28
CA ARG A 2 -14.63 35.92 9.07
C ARG A 2 -13.87 35.11 8.01
N ARG A 3 -13.62 35.70 6.82
CA ARG A 3 -12.86 35.04 5.75
C ARG A 3 -11.44 34.67 6.16
N ARG A 4 -10.75 35.50 6.92
CA ARG A 4 -9.37 35.19 7.37
C ARG A 4 -9.34 34.06 8.39
N LEU A 5 -10.31 34.01 9.31
CA LEU A 5 -10.44 32.91 10.27
C LEU A 5 -10.77 31.59 9.56
N ALA A 6 -11.71 31.58 8.61
CA ALA A 6 -12.03 30.40 7.82
C ALA A 6 -10.81 29.87 7.05
N TRP A 7 -9.99 30.76 6.45
CA TRP A 7 -8.76 30.34 5.75
C TRP A 7 -7.71 29.74 6.70
N VAL A 8 -7.60 30.25 7.94
CA VAL A 8 -6.70 29.67 8.94
C VAL A 8 -7.16 28.27 9.34
N PHE A 9 -8.49 28.05 9.55
CA PHE A 9 -9.02 26.72 9.85
C PHE A 9 -8.86 25.75 8.70
N VAL A 10 -9.10 26.19 7.47
CA VAL A 10 -8.87 25.36 6.27
C VAL A 10 -7.39 25.02 6.13
N ALA A 11 -6.49 26.00 6.31
CA ALA A 11 -5.05 25.75 6.24
C ALA A 11 -4.58 24.76 7.32
N LEU A 12 -5.10 24.87 8.54
CA LEU A 12 -4.80 23.95 9.62
C LEU A 12 -5.33 22.54 9.33
N ALA A 13 -6.57 22.44 8.81
CA ALA A 13 -7.17 21.17 8.44
C ALA A 13 -6.39 20.47 7.30
N VAL A 14 -5.96 21.24 6.29
CA VAL A 14 -5.12 20.74 5.20
C VAL A 14 -3.76 20.28 5.73
N MET A 15 -3.13 21.06 6.60
CA MET A 15 -1.84 20.71 7.21
C MET A 15 -1.93 19.41 8.04
N LEU A 16 -2.98 19.26 8.83
CA LEU A 16 -3.24 18.03 9.59
C LEU A 16 -3.55 16.86 8.66
N ALA A 17 -4.39 17.07 7.65
CA ALA A 17 -4.69 16.04 6.67
C ALA A 17 -3.42 15.55 5.96
N VAL A 18 -2.60 16.45 5.42
CA VAL A 18 -1.35 16.09 4.75
C VAL A 18 -0.37 15.42 5.72
N GLY A 19 -0.23 15.94 6.94
CA GLY A 19 0.65 15.38 7.96
C GLY A 19 0.28 13.96 8.40
N PHE A 20 -0.99 13.58 8.34
CA PHE A 20 -1.46 12.24 8.69
C PHE A 20 -1.58 11.31 7.47
N LEU A 21 -2.12 11.83 6.36
CA LEU A 21 -2.39 11.02 5.18
C LEU A 21 -1.12 10.55 4.45
N VAL A 22 -0.08 11.40 4.40
CA VAL A 22 1.17 11.03 3.70
C VAL A 22 1.89 9.85 4.36
N PRO A 23 2.16 9.84 5.69
CA PRO A 23 2.79 8.68 6.33
C PRO A 23 1.89 7.44 6.32
N LEU A 24 0.56 7.61 6.43
CA LEU A 24 -0.37 6.49 6.35
C LEU A 24 -0.38 5.85 4.95
N ALA A 25 -0.38 6.66 3.89
CA ALA A 25 -0.31 6.19 2.52
C ALA A 25 0.98 5.41 2.24
N ARG A 26 2.12 5.91 2.74
CA ARG A 26 3.41 5.19 2.65
C ARG A 26 3.39 3.87 3.40
N SER A 27 2.80 3.83 4.58
CA SER A 27 2.68 2.61 5.38
C SER A 27 1.83 1.55 4.68
N VAL A 28 0.69 1.93 4.12
CA VAL A 28 -0.21 1.03 3.37
C VAL A 28 0.49 0.48 2.12
N SER A 29 1.17 1.33 1.35
CA SER A 29 1.91 0.91 0.15
C SER A 29 3.03 -0.08 0.49
N SER A 30 3.78 0.17 1.56
CA SER A 30 4.83 -0.74 2.02
C SER A 30 4.28 -2.10 2.44
N GLN A 31 3.14 -2.13 3.14
CA GLN A 31 2.50 -3.38 3.55
C GLN A 31 1.94 -4.18 2.36
N ALA A 32 1.39 -3.51 1.35
CA ALA A 32 0.89 -4.17 0.14
C ALA A 32 2.04 -4.86 -0.61
N ARG A 33 3.17 -4.17 -0.79
CA ARG A 33 4.38 -4.73 -1.39
C ARG A 33 4.90 -5.95 -0.62
N LEU A 34 5.01 -5.85 0.69
CA LEU A 34 5.48 -6.96 1.52
C LEU A 34 4.56 -8.18 1.44
N ARG A 35 3.24 -7.99 1.38
CA ARG A 35 2.28 -9.08 1.23
C ARG A 35 2.38 -9.74 -0.14
N ALA A 36 2.52 -8.96 -1.21
CA ALA A 36 2.67 -9.49 -2.57
C ALA A 36 3.94 -10.33 -2.70
N ILE A 37 5.07 -9.84 -2.19
CA ILE A 37 6.35 -10.59 -2.17
C ILE A 37 6.24 -11.85 -1.30
N ALA A 38 5.61 -11.76 -0.12
CA ALA A 38 5.42 -12.92 0.75
C ALA A 38 4.48 -13.97 0.10
N GLY A 39 3.45 -13.53 -0.62
CA GLY A 39 2.58 -14.39 -1.41
C GLY A 39 3.36 -15.14 -2.49
N ALA A 40 4.08 -14.41 -3.34
CA ALA A 40 4.91 -14.99 -4.39
C ALA A 40 5.95 -16.00 -3.84
N GLN A 41 6.57 -15.65 -2.71
CA GLN A 41 7.51 -16.55 -2.05
C GLN A 41 6.84 -17.80 -1.48
N SER A 42 5.61 -17.68 -0.99
CA SER A 42 4.80 -18.81 -0.54
C SER A 42 4.43 -19.73 -1.69
N ASP A 43 4.02 -19.16 -2.82
CA ASP A 43 3.64 -19.92 -4.03
C ASP A 43 4.84 -20.65 -4.62
N ALA A 44 5.99 -19.97 -4.76
CA ALA A 44 7.22 -20.57 -5.23
C ALA A 44 7.68 -21.74 -4.34
N ARG A 45 7.61 -21.59 -3.02
CA ARG A 45 7.93 -22.67 -2.06
C ARG A 45 6.90 -23.80 -2.11
N GLY A 46 5.62 -23.47 -2.28
CA GLY A 46 4.55 -24.46 -2.44
C GLY A 46 4.80 -25.36 -3.63
N VAL A 47 5.07 -24.76 -4.80
CA VAL A 47 5.42 -25.50 -6.04
C VAL A 47 6.68 -26.30 -5.84
N ALA A 48 7.74 -25.71 -5.28
CA ALA A 48 9.00 -26.40 -5.01
C ALA A 48 8.80 -27.64 -4.11
N THR A 49 7.98 -27.51 -3.06
CA THR A 49 7.67 -28.61 -2.14
C THR A 49 6.84 -29.70 -2.83
N ALA A 50 5.86 -29.31 -3.66
CA ALA A 50 5.05 -30.24 -4.43
C ALA A 50 5.90 -31.02 -5.43
N LEU A 51 6.81 -30.35 -6.14
CA LEU A 51 7.76 -31.02 -7.07
C LEU A 51 8.69 -31.96 -6.33
N ALA A 52 9.20 -31.60 -5.17
CA ALA A 52 10.01 -32.48 -4.33
C ALA A 52 9.22 -33.70 -3.86
N ALA A 53 7.95 -33.56 -3.53
CA ALA A 53 7.09 -34.68 -3.16
C ALA A 53 6.81 -35.64 -4.35
N VAL A 54 6.59 -35.11 -5.55
CA VAL A 54 6.45 -35.90 -6.78
C VAL A 54 7.74 -36.68 -7.05
N ALA A 55 8.88 -36.02 -7.02
CA ALA A 55 10.17 -36.70 -7.20
C ALA A 55 10.42 -37.78 -6.14
N GLY A 56 10.10 -37.52 -4.88
CA GLY A 56 10.22 -38.49 -3.79
C GLY A 56 9.31 -39.72 -3.95
N SER A 57 8.12 -39.55 -4.57
CA SER A 57 7.18 -40.63 -4.80
C SER A 57 7.50 -41.47 -6.04
N THR A 58 8.03 -40.86 -7.09
CA THR A 58 8.37 -41.51 -8.37
C THR A 58 9.80 -42.02 -8.42
N GLY A 59 10.69 -41.48 -7.58
CA GLY A 59 12.13 -41.71 -7.63
C GLY A 59 12.83 -41.06 -8.83
N ASN A 60 12.09 -40.27 -9.61
CA ASN A 60 12.58 -39.61 -10.83
C ASN A 60 12.44 -38.10 -10.70
N ILE A 61 13.25 -37.37 -11.46
CA ILE A 61 13.12 -35.91 -11.60
C ILE A 61 11.82 -35.60 -12.33
N PRO A 62 10.98 -34.68 -11.83
CA PRO A 62 9.72 -34.31 -12.47
C PRO A 62 9.96 -33.81 -13.91
N GLY A 63 9.25 -34.36 -14.86
CA GLY A 63 9.27 -33.90 -16.25
C GLY A 63 8.32 -32.73 -16.49
N ALA A 64 8.33 -32.19 -17.72
CA ALA A 64 7.55 -31.00 -18.08
C ALA A 64 6.04 -31.15 -17.79
N THR A 65 5.46 -32.35 -18.05
CA THR A 65 4.03 -32.59 -17.84
C THR A 65 3.63 -32.58 -16.36
N GLU A 66 4.47 -33.14 -15.48
CA GLU A 66 4.22 -33.14 -14.04
C GLU A 66 4.38 -31.76 -13.46
N VAL A 67 5.39 -31.01 -13.92
CA VAL A 67 5.61 -29.60 -13.51
C VAL A 67 4.44 -28.74 -13.95
N GLU A 68 3.96 -28.86 -15.19
CA GLU A 68 2.81 -28.12 -15.69
C GLU A 68 1.54 -28.41 -14.86
N PHE A 69 1.30 -29.68 -14.52
CA PHE A 69 0.20 -30.10 -13.67
C PHE A 69 0.27 -29.45 -12.28
N VAL A 70 1.47 -29.45 -11.66
CA VAL A 70 1.69 -28.80 -10.35
C VAL A 70 1.46 -27.31 -10.47
N MET A 71 2.06 -26.63 -11.45
CA MET A 71 1.88 -25.18 -11.64
C MET A 71 0.41 -24.80 -11.80
N ASN A 72 -0.33 -25.53 -12.62
CA ASN A 72 -1.76 -25.30 -12.84
C ASN A 72 -2.60 -25.51 -11.55
N SER A 73 -2.15 -26.38 -10.65
CA SER A 73 -2.83 -26.61 -9.36
C SER A 73 -2.72 -25.45 -8.40
N PHE A 74 -1.66 -24.63 -8.52
CA PHE A 74 -1.48 -23.42 -7.72
C PHE A 74 -2.21 -22.21 -8.30
N GLY A 75 -2.55 -22.22 -9.60
CA GLY A 75 -3.35 -21.19 -10.26
C GLY A 75 -2.69 -19.81 -10.31
N SER A 76 -1.40 -19.70 -10.03
CA SER A 76 -0.65 -18.44 -10.06
C SER A 76 -0.08 -18.23 -11.46
N PRO A 77 -0.52 -17.20 -12.21
CA PRO A 77 -0.10 -16.98 -13.60
C PRO A 77 1.36 -16.54 -13.73
N ASP A 78 1.96 -16.07 -12.64
CA ASP A 78 3.28 -15.46 -12.62
C ASP A 78 4.37 -16.44 -12.15
N LEU A 79 4.13 -17.74 -12.30
CA LEU A 79 5.09 -18.78 -11.98
C LEU A 79 5.89 -19.16 -13.21
N MET A 80 7.20 -19.33 -13.04
CA MET A 80 8.12 -19.90 -13.99
C MET A 80 8.90 -21.04 -13.34
N VAL A 81 9.01 -22.16 -14.02
CA VAL A 81 9.84 -23.28 -13.58
C VAL A 81 10.83 -23.64 -14.68
N MET A 82 12.10 -23.60 -14.34
CA MET A 82 13.17 -24.06 -15.22
C MET A 82 13.61 -25.46 -14.76
N LEU A 83 13.51 -26.42 -15.64
CA LEU A 83 13.93 -27.80 -15.40
C LEU A 83 15.46 -27.97 -15.56
N ALA A 84 15.97 -29.10 -15.09
CA ALA A 84 17.39 -29.42 -15.15
C ALA A 84 17.94 -29.59 -16.60
N ASP A 85 17.07 -29.91 -17.56
CA ASP A 85 17.42 -29.99 -18.99
C ASP A 85 17.42 -28.59 -19.70
N GLY A 86 17.13 -27.52 -18.96
CA GLY A 86 17.03 -26.15 -19.49
C GLY A 86 15.64 -25.81 -20.07
N THR A 87 14.68 -26.74 -20.02
CA THR A 87 13.30 -26.48 -20.45
C THR A 87 12.66 -25.48 -19.48
N VAL A 88 12.02 -24.45 -20.01
CA VAL A 88 11.33 -23.41 -19.23
C VAL A 88 9.83 -23.54 -19.42
N LEU A 89 9.11 -23.62 -18.31
CA LEU A 89 7.64 -23.68 -18.25
C LEU A 89 7.13 -22.41 -17.54
N GLY A 90 6.13 -21.77 -18.11
CA GLY A 90 5.68 -20.47 -17.69
C GLY A 90 6.55 -19.37 -18.28
N SER A 91 6.16 -18.11 -18.10
CA SER A 91 6.88 -17.02 -18.76
C SER A 91 6.71 -15.74 -18.00
N ASN A 92 7.85 -15.12 -17.54
CA ASN A 92 7.86 -13.68 -17.34
C ASN A 92 9.23 -13.09 -16.97
N ILE A 93 10.29 -13.90 -16.86
CA ILE A 93 11.63 -13.42 -16.49
C ILE A 93 12.65 -13.93 -17.49
N PRO A 94 13.67 -13.13 -17.85
CA PRO A 94 14.83 -13.63 -18.60
C PRO A 94 15.49 -14.78 -17.87
N VAL A 95 15.60 -15.92 -18.53
CA VAL A 95 16.11 -17.19 -17.96
C VAL A 95 17.51 -17.02 -17.39
N GLU A 96 18.34 -16.23 -18.05
CA GLU A 96 19.71 -15.94 -17.65
C GLU A 96 19.77 -15.27 -16.28
N GLN A 97 18.89 -14.29 -16.03
CA GLN A 97 18.79 -13.62 -14.73
C GLN A 97 18.30 -14.57 -13.62
N ALA A 98 17.29 -15.40 -13.92
CA ALA A 98 16.76 -16.37 -12.96
C ALA A 98 17.84 -17.39 -12.54
N LEU A 99 18.64 -17.86 -13.50
CA LEU A 99 19.71 -18.81 -13.25
C LEU A 99 20.87 -18.20 -12.44
N GLU A 100 21.30 -16.99 -12.79
CA GLU A 100 22.36 -16.26 -12.07
C GLU A 100 21.96 -16.04 -10.60
N LEU A 101 20.72 -15.60 -10.37
CA LEU A 101 20.20 -15.37 -9.03
C LEU A 101 20.01 -16.67 -8.23
N ALA A 102 19.60 -17.76 -8.89
CA ALA A 102 19.48 -19.07 -8.26
C ALA A 102 20.85 -19.61 -7.82
N MET A 103 21.89 -19.41 -8.63
CA MET A 103 23.26 -19.79 -8.28
C MET A 103 23.86 -18.93 -7.16
N ALA A 104 23.47 -17.66 -7.06
CA ALA A 104 23.83 -16.76 -5.97
C ALA A 104 23.09 -17.10 -4.66
N GLY A 105 22.12 -18.02 -4.67
CA GLY A 105 21.33 -18.40 -3.50
C GLY A 105 20.32 -17.33 -3.07
N SER A 106 20.01 -16.38 -3.95
CA SER A 106 19.09 -15.27 -3.65
C SER A 106 17.65 -15.79 -3.61
N VAL A 107 16.95 -15.48 -2.53
CA VAL A 107 15.55 -15.88 -2.32
C VAL A 107 14.56 -14.85 -2.91
N VAL A 108 14.93 -13.58 -2.92
CA VAL A 108 14.12 -12.47 -3.49
C VAL A 108 15.08 -11.48 -4.13
N ALA A 109 14.84 -11.14 -5.38
CA ALA A 109 15.65 -10.19 -6.15
C ALA A 109 14.76 -9.23 -6.95
N GLU A 110 15.23 -8.01 -7.13
CA GLU A 110 14.65 -7.10 -8.11
C GLU A 110 15.15 -7.48 -9.51
N VAL A 111 14.22 -7.65 -10.43
CA VAL A 111 14.47 -7.97 -11.84
C VAL A 111 13.78 -6.93 -12.72
N ASP A 112 14.11 -6.91 -14.00
CA ASP A 112 13.47 -5.99 -14.93
C ASP A 112 11.94 -6.18 -14.94
N GLY A 113 11.23 -5.10 -14.60
CA GLY A 113 9.76 -5.09 -14.56
C GLY A 113 9.13 -5.48 -13.23
N GLY A 114 9.89 -6.01 -12.23
CA GLY A 114 9.27 -6.44 -10.97
C GLY A 114 10.22 -6.98 -9.92
N THR A 115 9.67 -7.84 -9.07
CA THR A 115 10.41 -8.56 -8.05
C THR A 115 10.18 -10.06 -8.24
N ALA A 116 11.25 -10.84 -8.27
CA ALA A 116 11.21 -12.28 -8.38
C ALA A 116 11.54 -12.96 -7.04
N ALA A 117 10.72 -13.93 -6.66
CA ALA A 117 11.04 -14.86 -5.58
C ALA A 117 11.54 -16.17 -6.19
N ILE A 118 12.78 -16.52 -5.92
CA ILE A 118 13.49 -17.64 -6.54
C ILE A 118 13.75 -18.71 -5.49
N VAL A 119 13.34 -19.93 -5.79
CA VAL A 119 13.52 -21.11 -4.93
C VAL A 119 14.21 -22.21 -5.74
N PRO A 120 15.53 -22.39 -5.55
CA PRO A 120 16.24 -23.51 -6.16
C PRO A 120 15.90 -24.81 -5.43
N VAL A 121 15.61 -25.86 -6.18
CA VAL A 121 15.33 -27.22 -5.69
C VAL A 121 16.34 -28.17 -6.31
N THR A 122 17.13 -28.82 -5.47
CA THR A 122 18.09 -29.86 -5.92
C THR A 122 17.51 -31.25 -5.69
N PHE A 123 17.59 -32.10 -6.69
CA PHE A 123 17.09 -33.46 -6.63
C PHE A 123 18.24 -34.48 -6.62
N GLY A 124 18.18 -35.40 -5.65
CA GLY A 124 18.97 -36.62 -5.61
C GLY A 124 20.49 -36.42 -5.66
N GLY A 125 21.21 -37.48 -5.88
CA GLY A 125 22.68 -37.48 -5.95
C GLY A 125 23.27 -37.00 -7.30
N SER A 126 22.45 -36.64 -8.28
CA SER A 126 22.89 -36.14 -9.60
C SER A 126 23.21 -34.64 -9.59
N GLY A 127 22.75 -33.88 -8.58
CA GLY A 127 22.95 -32.44 -8.51
C GLY A 127 22.06 -31.66 -9.49
N ASP A 128 21.03 -32.30 -10.02
CA ASP A 128 20.09 -31.67 -10.94
C ASP A 128 19.31 -30.54 -10.21
N LEU A 129 19.33 -29.38 -10.82
CA LEU A 129 18.72 -28.16 -10.27
C LEU A 129 17.44 -27.82 -11.04
N ILE A 130 16.31 -27.74 -10.34
CA ILE A 130 15.10 -27.09 -10.84
C ILE A 130 14.97 -25.74 -10.15
N VAL A 131 14.71 -24.70 -10.91
CA VAL A 131 14.53 -23.33 -10.38
C VAL A 131 13.07 -22.96 -10.49
N VAL A 132 12.42 -22.75 -9.35
CA VAL A 132 11.05 -22.24 -9.28
C VAL A 132 11.11 -20.76 -9.00
N THR A 133 10.47 -19.97 -9.84
CA THR A 133 10.44 -18.52 -9.74
C THR A 133 9.02 -18.02 -9.75
N ALA A 134 8.67 -17.18 -8.78
CA ALA A 134 7.42 -16.43 -8.79
C ALA A 134 7.71 -14.96 -9.01
N PHE A 135 7.07 -14.37 -9.99
CA PHE A 135 7.27 -12.98 -10.39
C PHE A 135 6.13 -12.11 -9.88
N VAL A 136 6.45 -10.92 -9.42
CA VAL A 136 5.47 -9.89 -9.03
C VAL A 136 5.75 -8.64 -9.84
N ASP A 137 4.86 -8.33 -10.76
CA ASP A 137 4.95 -7.15 -11.61
C ASP A 137 4.83 -5.85 -10.79
N HIS A 138 5.57 -4.84 -11.20
CA HIS A 138 5.49 -3.48 -10.63
C HIS A 138 4.09 -2.86 -10.76
N ASP A 139 3.34 -3.20 -11.81
CA ASP A 139 1.99 -2.67 -12.02
C ASP A 139 0.99 -3.27 -11.03
N THR A 140 1.10 -4.56 -10.72
CA THR A 140 0.31 -5.22 -9.67
C THR A 140 0.59 -4.60 -8.29
N LEU A 141 1.85 -4.22 -8.04
CA LEU A 141 2.23 -3.51 -6.81
C LEU A 141 1.64 -2.09 -6.73
N ARG A 142 1.36 -1.45 -7.87
CA ARG A 142 0.79 -0.11 -7.96
C ARG A 142 -0.74 -0.06 -7.91
N GLU A 143 -1.44 -1.07 -8.38
CA GLU A 143 -2.91 -1.08 -8.42
C GLU A 143 -3.52 -0.96 -7.01
N GLY A 144 -3.01 -1.68 -6.02
CA GLY A 144 -3.45 -1.54 -4.63
C GLY A 144 -3.14 -0.17 -4.01
N VAL A 145 -2.08 0.50 -4.49
CA VAL A 145 -1.67 1.83 -4.03
C VAL A 145 -2.60 2.91 -4.57
N THR A 146 -2.98 2.85 -5.85
CA THR A 146 -3.84 3.86 -6.49
C THR A 146 -5.22 3.91 -5.83
N SER A 147 -5.83 2.76 -5.56
CA SER A 147 -7.12 2.68 -4.84
C SER A 147 -7.02 3.27 -3.43
N SER A 148 -5.96 2.96 -2.71
CA SER A 148 -5.72 3.52 -1.37
C SER A 148 -5.55 5.04 -1.41
N TRP A 149 -4.85 5.58 -2.40
CA TRP A 149 -4.69 7.03 -2.59
C TRP A 149 -6.00 7.73 -2.89
N LEU A 150 -6.88 7.13 -3.70
CA LEU A 150 -8.21 7.68 -3.97
C LEU A 150 -9.08 7.75 -2.72
N ILE A 151 -9.09 6.70 -1.91
CA ILE A 151 -9.83 6.67 -0.63
C ILE A 151 -9.30 7.74 0.32
N LEU A 152 -7.98 7.85 0.45
CA LEU A 152 -7.34 8.85 1.30
C LEU A 152 -7.61 10.28 0.80
N ALA A 153 -7.57 10.52 -0.51
CA ALA A 153 -7.89 11.81 -1.10
C ALA A 153 -9.36 12.20 -0.86
N ALA A 154 -10.28 11.25 -1.03
CA ALA A 154 -11.71 11.44 -0.74
C ALA A 154 -11.94 11.77 0.74
N LEU A 155 -11.30 11.05 1.66
CA LEU A 155 -11.39 11.31 3.10
C LEU A 155 -10.84 12.70 3.45
N GLY A 156 -9.67 13.07 2.90
CA GLY A 156 -9.08 14.39 3.07
C GLY A 156 -10.01 15.51 2.57
N LEU A 157 -10.65 15.30 1.42
CA LEU A 157 -11.60 16.24 0.86
C LEU A 157 -12.83 16.44 1.76
N ILE A 158 -13.38 15.35 2.31
CA ILE A 158 -14.49 15.39 3.27
C ILE A 158 -14.11 16.20 4.52
N VAL A 159 -12.91 16.00 5.06
CA VAL A 159 -12.43 16.76 6.23
C VAL A 159 -12.30 18.24 5.90
N VAL A 160 -11.75 18.60 4.74
CA VAL A 160 -11.61 19.99 4.31
C VAL A 160 -12.98 20.66 4.11
N ILE A 161 -13.90 19.99 3.41
CA ILE A 161 -15.26 20.52 3.19
C ILE A 161 -16.00 20.65 4.52
N GLY A 162 -15.91 19.65 5.41
CA GLY A 162 -16.53 19.65 6.74
C GLY A 162 -15.96 20.72 7.69
N SER A 163 -14.73 21.15 7.48
CA SER A 163 -14.10 22.19 8.32
C SER A 163 -14.74 23.57 8.16
N VAL A 164 -15.32 23.86 6.99
CA VAL A 164 -15.94 25.17 6.68
C VAL A 164 -17.15 25.45 7.57
N PRO A 165 -18.19 24.59 7.64
CA PRO A 165 -19.35 24.84 8.51
C PRO A 165 -19.00 24.83 9.99
N ILE A 166 -18.01 24.03 10.38
CA ILE A 166 -17.51 24.03 11.78
C ILE A 166 -16.90 25.38 12.11
N ALA A 167 -16.03 25.90 11.25
CA ALA A 167 -15.42 27.22 11.42
C ALA A 167 -16.47 28.35 11.47
N ASP A 168 -17.52 28.28 10.68
CA ASP A 168 -18.60 29.28 10.67
C ASP A 168 -19.44 29.20 11.96
N ARG A 169 -19.73 28.01 12.47
CA ARG A 169 -20.39 27.83 13.77
C ARG A 169 -19.57 28.39 14.93
N PHE A 170 -18.27 28.09 14.98
CA PHE A 170 -17.38 28.66 16.00
C PHE A 170 -17.33 30.19 15.93
N ALA A 171 -17.30 30.76 14.72
CA ALA A 171 -17.32 32.23 14.56
C ALA A 171 -18.60 32.86 15.09
N VAL A 172 -19.76 32.22 14.95
CA VAL A 172 -21.05 32.73 15.45
C VAL A 172 -21.19 32.51 16.96
N THR A 173 -20.80 31.32 17.45
CA THR A 173 -21.06 30.94 18.86
C THR A 173 -20.05 31.53 19.84
N ILE A 174 -18.80 31.76 19.42
CA ILE A 174 -17.74 32.20 20.33
C ILE A 174 -17.28 33.63 20.03
N VAL A 175 -16.96 33.92 18.77
CA VAL A 175 -16.32 35.19 18.40
C VAL A 175 -17.31 36.35 18.46
N ARG A 176 -18.58 36.13 18.13
CA ARG A 176 -19.62 37.19 18.12
C ARG A 176 -19.92 37.68 19.54
N PRO A 177 -20.25 36.83 20.53
CA PRO A 177 -20.51 37.28 21.90
C PRO A 177 -19.32 38.01 22.54
N VAL A 178 -18.10 37.53 22.31
CA VAL A 178 -16.89 38.17 22.84
C VAL A 178 -16.70 39.57 22.25
N ARG A 179 -17.05 39.75 20.98
CA ARG A 179 -16.98 41.06 20.31
C ARG A 179 -18.05 42.04 20.85
N ASP A 180 -19.28 41.52 21.00
CA ASP A 180 -20.40 42.32 21.50
C ASP A 180 -20.13 42.79 22.94
N LEU A 181 -19.48 41.95 23.77
CA LEU A 181 -18.99 42.34 25.10
C LEU A 181 -17.87 43.40 25.05
N SER A 182 -16.91 43.22 24.11
CA SER A 182 -15.84 44.21 23.94
C SER A 182 -16.35 45.56 23.47
N ASP A 183 -17.30 45.58 22.55
CA ASP A 183 -17.94 46.79 22.01
C ASP A 183 -18.78 47.47 23.09
N ALA A 184 -19.48 46.73 23.94
CA ALA A 184 -20.20 47.27 25.10
C ALA A 184 -19.23 47.87 26.13
N ALA A 185 -18.14 47.20 26.43
CA ALA A 185 -17.11 47.71 27.34
C ALA A 185 -16.47 49.02 26.85
N HIS A 186 -16.21 49.15 25.56
CA HIS A 186 -15.69 50.38 24.94
C HIS A 186 -16.70 51.53 25.02
N ARG A 187 -18.00 51.27 24.83
CA ARG A 187 -19.06 52.29 24.98
C ARG A 187 -19.19 52.76 26.43
N TRP A 188 -19.10 51.83 27.39
CA TRP A 188 -19.09 52.21 28.82
C TRP A 188 -17.88 53.06 29.17
N ALA A 189 -16.70 52.76 28.68
CA ALA A 189 -15.49 53.55 28.86
C ALA A 189 -15.63 54.97 28.24
N GLY A 190 -16.43 55.11 27.19
CA GLY A 190 -16.77 56.38 26.54
C GLY A 190 -17.92 57.15 27.21
N GLY A 191 -18.51 56.65 28.33
CA GLY A 191 -19.54 57.33 29.10
C GLY A 191 -20.98 56.96 28.73
N ASP A 192 -21.20 56.02 27.77
CA ASP A 192 -22.54 55.53 27.44
C ASP A 192 -22.97 54.38 28.37
N LEU A 193 -23.56 54.72 29.50
CA LEU A 193 -24.03 53.78 30.50
C LEU A 193 -25.33 53.07 30.10
N THR A 194 -25.89 53.41 28.95
CA THR A 194 -27.12 52.75 28.42
C THR A 194 -26.83 51.53 27.57
N ALA A 195 -25.58 51.33 27.17
CA ALA A 195 -25.17 50.19 26.36
C ALA A 195 -25.47 48.87 27.08
N ARG A 196 -26.22 48.01 26.46
CA ARG A 196 -26.55 46.66 26.96
C ARG A 196 -26.19 45.62 25.90
N VAL A 197 -25.75 44.45 26.37
CA VAL A 197 -25.54 43.26 25.52
C VAL A 197 -26.78 42.41 25.65
N GLU A 198 -27.38 42.03 24.53
CA GLU A 198 -28.49 41.10 24.55
C GLU A 198 -28.00 39.73 25.11
N PRO A 199 -28.72 39.14 26.08
CA PRO A 199 -28.39 37.83 26.59
C PRO A 199 -28.61 36.79 25.48
N GLY A 200 -27.54 36.44 24.76
CA GLY A 200 -27.50 35.35 23.80
C GLY A 200 -26.80 34.16 24.43
N GLY A 201 -27.55 33.14 24.79
CA GLY A 201 -27.05 31.82 25.14
C GLY A 201 -27.27 30.82 24.01
N PRO A 202 -26.55 29.67 24.03
CA PRO A 202 -26.79 28.54 23.11
C PRO A 202 -28.16 27.93 23.33
#